data_c0e2d87e8632e6d8bc4c12c26d5c9b47
#
_entry.id   c0e2d87e8632e6d8bc4c12c26d5c9b47
#
_cell.length_a   1.000
_cell.length_b   1.000
_cell.length_c   1.000
_cell.angle_alpha   90.00
_cell.angle_beta   90.00
_cell.angle_gamma   90.00
#
_symmetry.space_group_name_H-M   'P 1'
#
loop_
_entity.id
_entity.type
_entity.pdbx_description
1 polymer ?
#
loop_
_entity_poly.entity_id
_entity_poly.type
_entity_poly.pdbx_seq_one_letter_code
_entity_poly.pdbx_strand_id
1 'polypeptide(L)'
;FTRFHGNSPSYVRNSKSGLRNFTRIVLRVTADGGSMLNYRIIKINNMCIAGYSRVFTSLDTAQNNVLIPKFTRECCSQSWDKLMKIKSNNEKPNNCLFGYRSNDFINIDKFNNEISCFNYTFGRMITKQEISGLNISDYSITSIPDGEWVCFDCPDTTPAGQQSLWYKIYTEFLPFSHYNIVPDV
;
A
#
# COMPACT_ATOMS: atom_id res chain seq x y z
N PHE A 1 3.12 -7.81 48.69
CA PHE A 1 3.53 -6.62 49.43
C PHE A 1 5.04 -6.40 49.26
N THR A 2 5.88 -7.32 49.70
CA THR A 2 7.36 -7.22 49.64
C THR A 2 7.89 -6.97 48.22
N ARG A 3 7.33 -7.63 47.23
CA ARG A 3 7.73 -7.46 45.81
C ARG A 3 7.51 -6.01 45.31
N PHE A 4 6.48 -5.32 45.81
CA PHE A 4 6.15 -3.97 45.35
C PHE A 4 6.81 -2.90 46.20
N HIS A 5 6.89 -3.09 47.52
CA HIS A 5 7.39 -2.08 48.44
C HIS A 5 8.88 -2.27 48.80
N GLY A 6 9.46 -3.41 48.42
CA GLY A 6 10.88 -3.74 48.72
C GLY A 6 11.12 -4.18 50.16
N ASN A 7 10.14 -4.06 51.05
CA ASN A 7 10.21 -4.38 52.47
C ASN A 7 9.05 -5.28 52.90
N SER A 8 9.27 -6.11 53.93
CA SER A 8 8.19 -6.92 54.49
C SER A 8 7.20 -6.08 55.26
N PRO A 9 5.91 -6.49 55.41
CA PRO A 9 4.95 -5.79 56.22
C PRO A 9 5.40 -5.59 57.68
N SER A 10 6.07 -6.60 58.26
CA SER A 10 6.62 -6.53 59.61
C SER A 10 7.74 -5.50 59.74
N TYR A 11 8.62 -5.42 58.77
CA TYR A 11 9.68 -4.43 58.73
C TYR A 11 9.14 -2.99 58.70
N VAL A 12 8.16 -2.72 57.80
CA VAL A 12 7.51 -1.40 57.68
C VAL A 12 6.84 -0.98 58.96
N ARG A 13 6.19 -1.95 59.67
CA ARG A 13 5.49 -1.68 60.92
C ARG A 13 6.44 -1.30 62.05
N ASN A 14 7.60 -1.97 62.11
CA ASN A 14 8.56 -1.79 63.18
C ASN A 14 9.51 -0.60 62.94
N SER A 15 9.91 -0.36 61.70
CA SER A 15 10.89 0.69 61.36
C SER A 15 10.29 2.06 61.05
N LYS A 16 8.94 2.16 60.97
CA LYS A 16 8.22 3.36 60.49
C LYS A 16 8.72 3.87 59.12
N SER A 17 9.38 2.99 58.35
CA SER A 17 9.81 3.33 57.01
C SER A 17 8.62 3.59 56.11
N GLY A 18 8.69 4.65 55.30
CA GLY A 18 7.63 4.97 54.36
C GLY A 18 7.40 3.89 53.29
N LEU A 19 6.16 3.61 53.01
CA LEU A 19 5.77 2.77 51.87
C LEU A 19 6.05 3.54 50.59
N ARG A 20 6.48 2.85 49.56
CA ARG A 20 6.58 3.42 48.21
C ARG A 20 5.19 3.81 47.75
N ASN A 21 4.97 5.10 47.56
CA ASN A 21 3.76 5.60 46.93
C ASN A 21 3.90 5.45 45.41
N PHE A 22 3.02 4.70 44.83
CA PHE A 22 2.89 4.64 43.37
C PHE A 22 1.90 5.74 42.95
N THR A 23 2.32 6.59 42.05
CA THR A 23 1.40 7.54 41.42
C THR A 23 0.32 6.75 40.68
N ARG A 24 -0.90 7.22 40.83
CA ARG A 24 -2.08 6.63 40.16
C ARG A 24 -1.80 6.61 38.65
N ILE A 25 -1.79 5.42 38.05
CA ILE A 25 -1.73 5.30 36.59
C ILE A 25 -3.04 5.84 36.05
N VAL A 26 -3.01 6.97 35.36
CA VAL A 26 -4.15 7.51 34.63
C VAL A 26 -3.95 7.09 33.17
N LEU A 27 -4.68 6.08 32.76
CA LEU A 27 -4.83 5.76 31.34
C LEU A 27 -5.75 6.81 30.72
N ARG A 28 -5.19 7.71 29.91
CA ARG A 28 -5.99 8.53 29.01
C ARG A 28 -6.14 7.76 27.70
N VAL A 29 -7.31 7.21 27.49
CA VAL A 29 -7.71 6.68 26.19
C VAL A 29 -8.34 7.85 25.44
N THR A 30 -7.60 8.46 24.53
CA THR A 30 -8.17 9.33 23.50
C THR A 30 -8.67 8.43 22.38
N ALA A 31 -9.97 8.31 22.26
CA ALA A 31 -10.58 7.79 21.04
C ALA A 31 -10.66 8.96 20.05
N ASP A 32 -9.64 9.16 19.24
CA ASP A 32 -9.79 9.96 18.04
C ASP A 32 -10.72 9.19 17.11
N GLY A 33 -11.80 9.83 16.67
CA GLY A 33 -12.79 9.21 15.82
C GLY A 33 -12.12 8.65 14.55
N GLY A 34 -12.19 7.34 14.35
CA GLY A 34 -11.65 6.69 13.19
C GLY A 34 -12.21 7.33 11.93
N SER A 35 -11.33 7.68 10.99
CA SER A 35 -11.79 8.18 9.70
C SER A 35 -12.51 7.03 8.99
N MET A 36 -13.75 7.30 8.56
CA MET A 36 -14.53 6.31 7.84
C MET A 36 -13.87 6.09 6.47
N LEU A 37 -13.22 4.95 6.27
CA LEU A 37 -12.69 4.55 4.98
C LEU A 37 -13.83 3.96 4.15
N ASN A 38 -14.24 4.67 3.10
CA ASN A 38 -15.18 4.13 2.15
C ASN A 38 -14.49 3.13 1.25
N TYR A 39 -15.01 1.92 1.22
CA TYR A 39 -14.49 0.87 0.34
C TYR A 39 -15.61 0.11 -0.34
N ARG A 40 -15.28 -0.55 -1.43
CA ARG A 40 -16.14 -1.50 -2.14
C ARG A 40 -15.33 -2.70 -2.57
N ILE A 41 -15.99 -3.84 -2.70
CA ILE A 41 -15.38 -5.06 -3.22
C ILE A 41 -15.72 -5.14 -4.70
N ILE A 42 -14.71 -5.38 -5.53
CA ILE A 42 -14.85 -5.63 -6.95
C ILE A 42 -14.23 -6.98 -7.30
N LYS A 43 -14.80 -7.66 -8.27
CA LYS A 43 -14.24 -8.88 -8.81
C LYS A 43 -13.49 -8.56 -10.09
N ILE A 44 -12.22 -8.91 -10.12
CA ILE A 44 -11.35 -8.76 -11.29
C ILE A 44 -11.09 -10.16 -11.86
N ASN A 45 -11.38 -10.34 -13.15
CA ASN A 45 -11.11 -11.57 -13.85
C ASN A 45 -10.56 -11.26 -15.25
N ASN A 46 -9.52 -11.98 -15.64
CA ASN A 46 -8.96 -11.94 -16.98
C ASN A 46 -8.53 -10.54 -17.44
N MET A 47 -7.98 -9.74 -16.49
CA MET A 47 -7.58 -8.36 -16.73
C MET A 47 -6.05 -8.24 -16.76
N CYS A 48 -5.58 -7.22 -17.49
CA CYS A 48 -4.19 -6.80 -17.49
C CYS A 48 -4.09 -5.28 -17.65
N ILE A 49 -2.90 -4.74 -17.37
CA ILE A 49 -2.56 -3.36 -17.67
C ILE A 49 -1.61 -3.33 -18.86
N ALA A 50 -1.99 -2.60 -19.89
CA ALA A 50 -1.16 -2.28 -21.03
C ALA A 50 -0.63 -0.85 -20.90
N GLY A 51 0.68 -0.66 -20.92
CA GLY A 51 1.29 0.65 -20.73
C GLY A 51 2.80 0.59 -20.66
N TYR A 52 3.38 1.32 -19.73
CA TYR A 52 4.83 1.41 -19.54
C TYR A 52 5.19 0.88 -18.14
N SER A 53 6.27 0.11 -18.07
CA SER A 53 6.76 -0.46 -16.82
C SER A 53 8.15 0.06 -16.48
N ARG A 54 8.41 0.18 -15.17
CA ARG A 54 9.72 0.47 -14.63
C ARG A 54 9.96 -0.33 -13.35
N VAL A 55 11.19 -0.79 -13.17
CA VAL A 55 11.62 -1.49 -11.95
C VAL A 55 11.97 -0.46 -10.88
N PHE A 56 11.51 -0.71 -9.65
CA PHE A 56 11.82 0.07 -8.45
C PHE A 56 12.34 -0.86 -7.37
N THR A 57 13.16 -0.33 -6.44
CA THR A 57 13.64 -1.08 -5.28
C THR A 57 12.59 -1.09 -4.18
N SER A 58 12.37 -2.22 -3.53
CA SER A 58 11.37 -2.32 -2.45
C SER A 58 11.85 -1.69 -1.14
N LEU A 59 13.16 -1.55 -0.97
CA LEU A 59 13.79 -1.13 0.29
C LEU A 59 13.66 0.37 0.60
N ASP A 60 13.47 1.22 -0.41
CA ASP A 60 13.43 2.67 -0.23
C ASP A 60 12.04 3.24 -0.53
N THR A 61 11.14 3.12 0.44
CA THR A 61 9.78 3.66 0.34
C THR A 61 9.78 5.18 0.17
N ALA A 62 10.68 5.90 0.85
CA ALA A 62 10.73 7.35 0.77
C ALA A 62 11.14 7.81 -0.64
N GLN A 63 12.11 7.13 -1.25
CA GLN A 63 12.53 7.40 -2.62
C GLN A 63 11.43 7.04 -3.63
N ASN A 64 10.74 5.91 -3.44
CA ASN A 64 9.64 5.49 -4.30
C ASN A 64 8.47 6.46 -4.28
N ASN A 65 8.20 7.12 -3.14
CA ASN A 65 7.18 8.16 -3.02
C ASN A 65 7.47 9.39 -3.90
N VAL A 66 8.69 9.56 -4.37
CA VAL A 66 9.09 10.61 -5.31
C VAL A 66 9.22 10.05 -6.73
N LEU A 67 9.84 8.89 -6.89
CA LEU A 67 10.17 8.32 -8.20
C LEU A 67 8.96 7.79 -8.95
N ILE A 68 8.00 7.15 -8.27
CA ILE A 68 6.78 6.65 -8.91
C ILE A 68 5.92 7.80 -9.46
N PRO A 69 5.59 8.87 -8.71
CA PRO A 69 4.90 10.02 -9.27
C PRO A 69 5.66 10.72 -10.40
N LYS A 70 6.99 10.74 -10.36
CA LYS A 70 7.81 11.25 -11.46
C LYS A 70 7.64 10.39 -12.71
N PHE A 71 7.73 9.08 -12.59
CA PHE A 71 7.53 8.13 -13.69
C PHE A 71 6.13 8.26 -14.30
N THR A 72 5.07 8.33 -13.49
CA THR A 72 3.71 8.49 -14.02
C THR A 72 3.53 9.80 -14.77
N ARG A 73 4.11 10.91 -14.29
CA ARG A 73 4.12 12.20 -15.00
C ARG A 73 4.88 12.13 -16.31
N GLU A 74 6.02 11.44 -16.34
CA GLU A 74 6.79 11.21 -17.57
C GLU A 74 5.94 10.46 -18.59
N CYS A 75 5.25 9.38 -18.20
CA CYS A 75 4.35 8.64 -19.07
C CYS A 75 3.20 9.51 -19.61
N CYS A 76 2.59 10.33 -18.75
CA CYS A 76 1.53 11.24 -19.16
C CYS A 76 2.03 12.32 -20.13
N SER A 77 3.21 12.91 -19.90
CA SER A 77 3.73 13.99 -20.74
C SER A 77 4.25 13.51 -22.09
N GLN A 78 4.86 12.32 -22.14
CA GLN A 78 5.54 11.82 -23.33
C GLN A 78 4.71 10.86 -24.17
N SER A 79 3.72 10.20 -23.57
CA SER A 79 3.03 9.07 -24.18
C SER A 79 1.52 9.10 -24.02
N TRP A 80 0.93 10.24 -23.66
CA TRP A 80 -0.50 10.37 -23.45
C TRP A 80 -1.33 9.86 -24.63
N ASP A 81 -1.01 10.32 -25.84
CA ASP A 81 -1.75 9.93 -27.05
C ASP A 81 -1.64 8.43 -27.34
N LYS A 82 -0.50 7.81 -27.02
CA LYS A 82 -0.30 6.38 -27.19
C LYS A 82 -1.14 5.60 -26.16
N LEU A 83 -1.14 6.03 -24.90
CA LEU A 83 -1.94 5.42 -23.85
C LEU A 83 -3.45 5.54 -24.13
N MET A 84 -3.91 6.69 -24.63
CA MET A 84 -5.32 6.91 -24.96
C MET A 84 -5.78 6.16 -26.21
N LYS A 85 -4.87 5.73 -27.08
CA LYS A 85 -5.17 4.87 -28.23
C LYS A 85 -5.45 3.40 -27.83
N ILE A 86 -5.02 2.98 -26.64
CA ILE A 86 -5.33 1.65 -26.12
C ILE A 86 -6.85 1.61 -25.85
N LYS A 87 -7.60 0.92 -26.69
CA LYS A 87 -9.04 0.74 -26.53
C LYS A 87 -9.31 -0.27 -25.43
N SER A 88 -10.23 0.04 -24.53
CA SER A 88 -10.75 -0.87 -23.53
C SER A 88 -12.27 -0.92 -23.69
N ASN A 89 -12.81 -2.11 -23.82
CA ASN A 89 -14.26 -2.34 -23.89
C ASN A 89 -14.92 -2.33 -22.50
N ASN A 90 -14.15 -2.13 -21.44
CA ASN A 90 -14.70 -1.98 -20.10
C ASN A 90 -15.47 -0.66 -19.97
N GLU A 91 -16.76 -0.77 -19.69
CA GLU A 91 -17.71 0.35 -19.68
C GLU A 91 -17.43 1.41 -18.60
N LYS A 92 -16.48 1.21 -17.67
CA LYS A 92 -16.17 2.20 -16.62
C LYS A 92 -14.73 2.06 -16.11
N PRO A 93 -14.04 3.17 -16.02
CA PRO A 93 -14.13 4.47 -16.69
C PRO A 93 -13.22 4.51 -17.92
N ASN A 94 -13.82 4.78 -19.09
CA ASN A 94 -13.17 4.72 -20.41
C ASN A 94 -11.86 5.53 -20.58
N ASN A 95 -11.50 6.41 -19.64
CA ASN A 95 -10.32 7.27 -19.74
C ASN A 95 -9.42 7.23 -18.51
N CYS A 96 -9.55 6.23 -17.62
CA CYS A 96 -8.68 6.11 -16.46
C CYS A 96 -7.38 5.42 -16.81
N LEU A 97 -6.32 5.91 -16.20
CA LEU A 97 -5.01 5.27 -16.13
C LEU A 97 -4.86 4.60 -14.77
N PHE A 98 -4.20 3.48 -14.76
CA PHE A 98 -3.98 2.65 -13.59
C PHE A 98 -2.49 2.50 -13.35
N GLY A 99 -2.10 2.58 -12.09
CA GLY A 99 -0.77 2.18 -11.64
C GLY A 99 -0.89 0.85 -10.91
N TYR A 100 -0.09 -0.13 -11.30
CA TYR A 100 -0.06 -1.43 -10.69
C TYR A 100 1.36 -1.78 -10.24
N ARG A 101 1.51 -2.11 -8.96
CA ARG A 101 2.72 -2.65 -8.41
C ARG A 101 2.64 -4.18 -8.45
N SER A 102 3.60 -4.83 -9.12
CA SER A 102 3.72 -6.29 -9.10
C SER A 102 4.33 -6.76 -7.77
N ASN A 103 4.38 -8.07 -7.60
CA ASN A 103 5.10 -8.70 -6.50
C ASN A 103 6.58 -8.34 -6.52
N ASP A 104 7.17 -8.39 -5.33
CA ASP A 104 8.60 -8.22 -5.17
C ASP A 104 9.35 -9.41 -5.76
N PHE A 105 10.49 -9.14 -6.36
CA PHE A 105 11.42 -10.14 -6.88
C PHE A 105 12.84 -9.74 -6.53
N ILE A 106 13.75 -10.70 -6.51
CA ILE A 106 15.15 -10.44 -6.25
C ILE A 106 15.84 -10.06 -7.56
N ASN A 107 16.57 -8.98 -7.53
CA ASN A 107 17.46 -8.52 -8.59
C ASN A 107 18.88 -8.40 -8.05
N ILE A 108 19.87 -8.37 -8.93
CA ILE A 108 21.27 -8.21 -8.56
C ILE A 108 21.72 -6.81 -8.99
N ASP A 109 22.27 -6.05 -8.05
CA ASP A 109 22.81 -4.73 -8.33
C ASP A 109 24.18 -4.79 -9.02
N LYS A 110 24.70 -3.63 -9.42
CA LYS A 110 26.03 -3.52 -10.04
C LYS A 110 27.23 -3.92 -9.16
N PHE A 111 26.97 -4.17 -7.88
CA PHE A 111 27.96 -4.62 -6.89
C PHE A 111 27.76 -6.09 -6.49
N ASN A 112 26.92 -6.85 -7.20
CA ASN A 112 26.54 -8.24 -6.92
C ASN A 112 25.77 -8.43 -5.58
N ASN A 113 25.08 -7.40 -5.09
CA ASN A 113 24.20 -7.56 -3.95
C ASN A 113 22.78 -7.91 -4.42
N GLU A 114 22.12 -8.80 -3.68
CA GLU A 114 20.70 -9.08 -3.87
C GLU A 114 19.86 -7.91 -3.36
N ILE A 115 19.01 -7.37 -4.21
CA ILE A 115 18.06 -6.31 -3.87
C ILE A 115 16.64 -6.74 -4.21
N SER A 116 15.73 -6.54 -3.26
CA SER A 116 14.30 -6.70 -3.52
C SER A 116 13.78 -5.56 -4.39
N CYS A 117 13.12 -5.91 -5.47
CA CYS A 117 12.59 -4.99 -6.48
C CYS A 117 11.16 -5.36 -6.81
N PHE A 118 10.44 -4.44 -7.42
CA PHE A 118 9.12 -4.67 -8.02
C PHE A 118 8.99 -3.94 -9.35
N ASN A 119 8.12 -4.44 -10.21
CA ASN A 119 7.69 -3.70 -11.39
C ASN A 119 6.51 -2.80 -11.05
N TYR A 120 6.57 -1.55 -11.49
CA TYR A 120 5.43 -0.67 -11.48
C TYR A 120 5.01 -0.38 -12.91
N THR A 121 3.80 -0.80 -13.29
CA THR A 121 3.23 -0.62 -14.62
C THR A 121 2.16 0.46 -14.56
N PHE A 122 2.27 1.46 -15.43
CA PHE A 122 1.31 2.55 -15.55
C PHE A 122 0.69 2.54 -16.94
N GLY A 123 -0.63 2.42 -17.03
CA GLY A 123 -1.31 2.29 -18.31
C GLY A 123 -2.82 2.12 -18.22
N ARG A 124 -3.39 1.52 -19.25
CA ARG A 124 -4.83 1.24 -19.38
C ARG A 124 -5.13 -0.19 -18.94
N MET A 125 -6.22 -0.35 -18.19
CA MET A 125 -6.74 -1.68 -17.87
C MET A 125 -7.53 -2.21 -19.06
N ILE A 126 -7.17 -3.39 -19.53
CA ILE A 126 -7.80 -4.11 -20.66
C ILE A 126 -8.03 -5.57 -20.30
N THR A 127 -8.85 -6.26 -21.05
CA THR A 127 -8.96 -7.72 -20.96
C THR A 127 -7.80 -8.41 -21.67
N LYS A 128 -7.48 -9.64 -21.27
CA LYS A 128 -6.43 -10.43 -21.94
C LYS A 128 -6.76 -10.70 -23.43
N GLN A 129 -8.05 -10.72 -23.80
CA GLN A 129 -8.47 -10.87 -25.20
C GLN A 129 -8.11 -9.64 -26.05
N GLU A 130 -8.16 -8.44 -25.48
CA GLU A 130 -7.86 -7.19 -26.18
C GLU A 130 -6.38 -7.01 -26.50
N ILE A 131 -5.50 -7.81 -25.88
CA ILE A 131 -4.05 -7.78 -26.15
C ILE A 131 -3.78 -8.08 -27.64
N SER A 132 -4.55 -8.98 -28.27
CA SER A 132 -4.35 -9.34 -29.67
C SER A 132 -4.54 -8.17 -30.65
N GLY A 133 -5.24 -7.14 -30.24
CA GLY A 133 -5.44 -5.91 -31.01
C GLY A 133 -4.38 -4.84 -30.81
N LEU A 134 -3.40 -5.09 -29.93
CA LEU A 134 -2.34 -4.14 -29.63
C LEU A 134 -1.04 -4.51 -30.35
N ASN A 135 -0.26 -3.49 -30.70
CA ASN A 135 1.12 -3.70 -31.09
C ASN A 135 1.96 -3.92 -29.82
N ILE A 136 2.16 -5.19 -29.44
CA ILE A 136 2.82 -5.60 -28.19
C ILE A 136 4.22 -5.02 -28.03
N SER A 137 4.92 -4.70 -29.15
CA SER A 137 6.24 -4.10 -29.10
C SER A 137 6.25 -2.66 -28.50
N ASP A 138 5.10 -1.99 -28.49
CA ASP A 138 4.99 -0.61 -28.04
C ASP A 138 4.65 -0.48 -26.54
N TYR A 139 4.23 -1.57 -25.90
CA TYR A 139 3.71 -1.56 -24.53
C TYR A 139 4.22 -2.73 -23.70
N SER A 140 4.37 -2.49 -22.40
CA SER A 140 4.49 -3.54 -21.40
C SER A 140 3.10 -4.03 -21.02
N ILE A 141 2.92 -5.35 -20.93
CA ILE A 141 1.66 -5.97 -20.51
C ILE A 141 1.86 -6.64 -19.16
N THR A 142 1.12 -6.23 -18.16
CA THR A 142 1.18 -6.81 -16.81
C THR A 142 -0.18 -7.42 -16.46
N SER A 143 -0.23 -8.71 -16.17
CA SER A 143 -1.45 -9.39 -15.75
C SER A 143 -1.82 -8.99 -14.33
N ILE A 144 -3.11 -8.77 -14.10
CA ILE A 144 -3.67 -8.58 -12.76
C ILE A 144 -4.19 -9.93 -12.29
N PRO A 145 -3.86 -10.38 -11.08
CA PRO A 145 -4.42 -11.62 -10.52
C PRO A 145 -5.94 -11.60 -10.46
N ASP A 146 -6.55 -12.70 -10.83
CA ASP A 146 -7.98 -12.89 -10.74
C ASP A 146 -8.38 -13.00 -9.28
N GLY A 147 -9.49 -12.38 -8.88
CA GLY A 147 -9.97 -12.45 -7.50
C GLY A 147 -10.87 -11.29 -7.09
N GLU A 148 -11.13 -11.23 -5.80
CA GLU A 148 -11.85 -10.13 -5.16
C GLU A 148 -10.85 -9.10 -4.65
N TRP A 149 -11.10 -7.85 -4.99
CA TRP A 149 -10.26 -6.72 -4.65
C TRP A 149 -11.02 -5.72 -3.80
N VAL A 150 -10.41 -5.25 -2.74
CA VAL A 150 -10.95 -4.16 -1.92
C VAL A 150 -10.47 -2.84 -2.50
N CYS A 151 -11.41 -2.02 -2.96
CA CYS A 151 -11.13 -0.71 -3.53
C CYS A 151 -11.51 0.39 -2.56
N PHE A 152 -10.55 1.23 -2.20
CA PHE A 152 -10.76 2.40 -1.35
C PHE A 152 -10.89 3.65 -2.20
N ASP A 153 -11.82 4.53 -1.83
CA ASP A 153 -11.91 5.85 -2.45
C ASP A 153 -10.81 6.76 -1.87
N CYS A 154 -10.06 7.41 -2.76
CA CYS A 154 -9.03 8.37 -2.40
C CYS A 154 -9.48 9.78 -2.81
N PRO A 155 -10.09 10.55 -1.90
CA PRO A 155 -10.59 11.89 -2.22
C PRO A 155 -9.46 12.89 -2.50
N ASP A 156 -8.30 12.69 -1.88
CA ASP A 156 -7.09 13.48 -2.14
C ASP A 156 -6.15 12.70 -3.08
N THR A 157 -6.16 13.07 -4.35
CA THR A 157 -5.36 12.44 -5.40
C THR A 157 -3.90 12.88 -5.41
N THR A 158 -3.48 13.75 -4.49
CA THR A 158 -2.06 14.10 -4.34
C THR A 158 -1.24 12.90 -3.84
N PRO A 159 0.08 12.88 -4.08
CA PRO A 159 0.94 11.83 -3.52
C PRO A 159 0.85 11.72 -2.00
N ALA A 160 0.70 12.85 -1.30
CA ALA A 160 0.53 12.88 0.15
C ALA A 160 -0.81 12.27 0.59
N GLY A 161 -1.90 12.56 -0.12
CA GLY A 161 -3.21 11.98 0.12
C GLY A 161 -3.23 10.47 -0.09
N GLN A 162 -2.59 9.99 -1.14
CA GLN A 162 -2.44 8.56 -1.39
C GLN A 162 -1.64 7.85 -0.30
N GLN A 163 -0.54 8.45 0.16
CA GLN A 163 0.25 7.92 1.28
C GLN A 163 -0.54 7.88 2.58
N SER A 164 -1.30 8.95 2.87
CA SER A 164 -2.20 8.99 4.03
C SER A 164 -3.26 7.90 3.98
N LEU A 165 -3.83 7.63 2.80
CA LEU A 165 -4.79 6.54 2.60
C LEU A 165 -4.15 5.18 2.88
N TRP A 166 -2.95 4.91 2.34
CA TRP A 166 -2.22 3.68 2.62
C TRP A 166 -1.93 3.51 4.10
N TYR A 167 -1.48 4.57 4.76
CA TYR A 167 -1.27 4.53 6.21
C TYR A 167 -2.53 4.11 6.97
N LYS A 168 -3.69 4.68 6.64
CA LYS A 168 -4.97 4.34 7.25
C LYS A 168 -5.42 2.90 6.95
N ILE A 169 -5.19 2.43 5.72
CA ILE A 169 -5.49 1.03 5.36
C ILE A 169 -4.71 0.08 6.28
N TYR A 170 -3.40 0.31 6.47
CA TYR A 170 -2.57 -0.56 7.30
C TYR A 170 -2.83 -0.43 8.80
N THR A 171 -3.15 0.75 9.30
CA THR A 171 -3.27 1.01 10.74
C THR A 171 -4.70 0.97 11.27
N GLU A 172 -5.69 1.29 10.43
CA GLU A 172 -7.08 1.43 10.85
C GLU A 172 -8.00 0.36 10.22
N PHE A 173 -7.76 -0.04 8.96
CA PHE A 173 -8.65 -0.99 8.28
C PHE A 173 -8.22 -2.44 8.48
N LEU A 174 -7.01 -2.80 8.09
CA LEU A 174 -6.56 -4.20 8.12
C LEU A 174 -6.59 -4.82 9.52
N PRO A 175 -6.15 -4.14 10.60
CA PRO A 175 -6.17 -4.73 11.94
C PRO A 175 -7.57 -5.03 12.49
N PHE A 176 -8.60 -4.35 11.97
CA PHE A 176 -9.98 -4.48 12.44
C PHE A 176 -10.92 -5.11 11.41
N SER A 177 -10.40 -5.50 10.26
CA SER A 177 -11.13 -6.18 9.20
C SER A 177 -10.89 -7.69 9.23
N HIS A 178 -11.66 -8.44 8.45
CA HIS A 178 -11.43 -9.86 8.19
C HIS A 178 -10.50 -10.11 6.99
N TYR A 179 -9.96 -9.04 6.40
CA TYR A 179 -9.11 -9.11 5.22
C TYR A 179 -7.64 -9.18 5.61
N ASN A 180 -6.90 -9.94 4.83
CA ASN A 180 -5.45 -9.99 4.91
C ASN A 180 -4.87 -9.57 3.56
N ILE A 181 -3.68 -9.00 3.58
CA ILE A 181 -2.94 -8.81 2.35
C ILE A 181 -2.56 -10.18 1.82
N VAL A 182 -2.91 -10.45 0.58
CA VAL A 182 -2.50 -11.69 -0.07
C VAL A 182 -1.00 -11.56 -0.37
N PRO A 183 -0.15 -12.42 0.21
CA PRO A 183 1.24 -12.47 -0.19
C PRO A 183 1.31 -12.84 -1.66
N ASP A 184 2.22 -12.26 -2.39
CA ASP A 184 2.47 -12.58 -3.79
C ASP A 184 1.40 -12.08 -4.81
N VAL A 185 0.66 -11.03 -4.43
CA VAL A 185 -0.21 -10.30 -5.38
C VAL A 185 0.25 -8.87 -5.58
#